data_c423286d086056cdf0ce686a60aa54e4
#
_entry.id   c423286d086056cdf0ce686a60aa54e4
#
_cell.length_a   1.000
_cell.length_b   1.000
_cell.length_c   1.000
_cell.angle_alpha   90.00
_cell.angle_beta   90.00
_cell.angle_gamma   90.00
#
_symmetry.space_group_name_H-M   'P 1'
#
loop_
_entity.id
_entity.type
_entity.pdbx_description
1 polymer ?
#
loop_
_entity_poly.entity_id
_entity_poly.type
_entity_poly.pdbx_seq_one_letter_code
_entity_poly.pdbx_strand_id
1 'polypeptide(L)'
;YVKNGPMRGLTNEKLGELGAELEFYPGLPDFFQELQEEVRTQEFCQYDFKLEHYVISTGLTHMIRGSKIAPYVEDIFACEFIETPLPPNYDRQSEFSLPLDLEVTQIGMVVDNTIKTRFIFEINKGCNKNPAIEVNSWMRHEDRRVPIDQMVYIADGPSDVPVFSVVKMHGGKTYAVHEAGNQGEFEQTCTLVESGRVHNNGTADYRKGSETSNWLRMRVRDICRDMVRKREVALRSRTKQPPRHHPKPEGNSPS
;
A
#
# COMPACT_ATOMS: atom_id res chain seq x y z
N TYR A 1 7.43 25.87 -17.96
CA TYR A 1 6.20 26.21 -17.19
C TYR A 1 6.50 26.77 -15.80
N VAL A 2 7.52 26.26 -15.06
CA VAL A 2 7.86 26.73 -13.72
C VAL A 2 8.72 27.98 -13.78
N LYS A 3 9.93 27.93 -14.37
CA LYS A 3 10.92 29.03 -14.31
C LYS A 3 10.47 30.36 -14.93
N ASN A 4 9.70 30.35 -16.01
CA ASN A 4 9.23 31.54 -16.72
C ASN A 4 7.74 31.48 -17.13
N GLY A 5 6.95 30.61 -16.48
CA GLY A 5 5.57 30.33 -16.81
C GLY A 5 4.59 30.58 -15.66
N PRO A 6 3.32 30.17 -15.83
CA PRO A 6 2.27 30.41 -14.84
C PRO A 6 2.52 29.72 -13.49
N MET A 7 3.43 28.73 -13.43
CA MET A 7 3.79 28.02 -12.18
C MET A 7 5.11 28.52 -11.59
N ARG A 8 5.54 29.74 -11.92
CA ARG A 8 6.74 30.35 -11.36
C ARG A 8 6.66 30.41 -9.84
N GLY A 9 7.74 30.03 -9.18
CA GLY A 9 7.83 29.99 -7.72
C GLY A 9 7.12 28.79 -7.09
N LEU A 10 6.74 27.75 -7.88
CA LEU A 10 6.22 26.50 -7.33
C LEU A 10 7.35 25.76 -6.62
N THR A 11 7.09 25.39 -5.36
CA THR A 11 7.97 24.60 -4.52
C THR A 11 7.23 23.37 -3.99
N ASN A 12 7.95 22.35 -3.55
CA ASN A 12 7.36 21.20 -2.85
C ASN A 12 6.71 21.62 -1.52
N GLU A 13 7.22 22.66 -0.87
CA GLU A 13 6.61 23.25 0.32
C GLU A 13 5.22 23.81 -0.01
N LYS A 14 5.10 24.64 -1.08
CA LYS A 14 3.80 25.14 -1.53
C LYS A 14 2.83 24.04 -1.92
N LEU A 15 3.33 22.98 -2.53
CA LEU A 15 2.50 21.79 -2.80
C LEU A 15 1.99 21.15 -1.52
N GLY A 16 2.83 21.09 -0.48
CA GLY A 16 2.43 20.64 0.86
C GLY A 16 1.35 21.53 1.48
N GLU A 17 1.50 22.86 1.39
CA GLU A 17 0.48 23.81 1.87
C GLU A 17 -0.87 23.60 1.16
N LEU A 18 -0.87 23.47 -0.17
CA LEU A 18 -2.07 23.15 -0.94
C LEU A 18 -2.66 21.79 -0.56
N GLY A 19 -1.83 20.86 -0.12
CA GLY A 19 -2.28 19.57 0.39
C GLY A 19 -3.21 19.67 1.61
N ALA A 20 -3.05 20.69 2.44
CA ALA A 20 -3.92 20.94 3.59
C ALA A 20 -5.36 21.29 3.20
N GLU A 21 -5.57 21.80 1.98
CA GLU A 21 -6.86 22.17 1.44
C GLU A 21 -7.60 21.00 0.76
N LEU A 22 -6.95 19.82 0.63
CA LEU A 22 -7.58 18.66 0.02
C LEU A 22 -8.80 18.21 0.83
N GLU A 23 -9.92 18.07 0.14
CA GLU A 23 -11.13 17.50 0.68
C GLU A 23 -11.11 15.98 0.52
N PHE A 24 -11.64 15.28 1.51
CA PHE A 24 -11.70 13.83 1.53
C PHE A 24 -13.14 13.36 1.62
N TYR A 25 -13.39 12.16 1.13
CA TYR A 25 -14.67 11.51 1.26
C TYR A 25 -15.11 11.40 2.73
N PRO A 26 -16.44 11.39 2.98
CA PRO A 26 -16.99 11.35 4.33
C PRO A 26 -16.41 10.19 5.16
N GLY A 27 -16.01 10.49 6.40
CA GLY A 27 -15.43 9.52 7.33
C GLY A 27 -13.91 9.41 7.27
N LEU A 28 -13.22 10.02 6.28
CA LEU A 28 -11.76 10.13 6.29
C LEU A 28 -11.33 11.45 6.97
N PRO A 29 -10.23 11.46 7.71
CA PRO A 29 -9.25 10.36 7.91
C PRO A 29 -9.60 9.41 9.06
N ASP A 30 -10.61 9.67 9.88
CA ASP A 30 -10.90 8.93 11.12
C ASP A 30 -11.04 7.42 10.90
N PHE A 31 -11.55 7.02 9.74
CA PHE A 31 -11.73 5.62 9.37
C PHE A 31 -10.41 4.82 9.38
N PHE A 32 -9.26 5.44 9.09
CA PHE A 32 -7.97 4.75 9.18
C PHE A 32 -7.68 4.28 10.60
N GLN A 33 -7.95 5.14 11.58
CA GLN A 33 -7.78 4.80 12.99
C GLN A 33 -8.81 3.74 13.44
N GLU A 34 -10.05 3.90 13.00
CA GLU A 34 -11.10 2.94 13.32
C GLU A 34 -10.81 1.54 12.77
N LEU A 35 -10.19 1.42 11.59
CA LEU A 35 -9.75 0.12 11.06
C LEU A 35 -8.59 -0.48 11.87
N GLN A 36 -7.70 0.32 12.45
CA GLN A 36 -6.67 -0.17 13.36
C GLN A 36 -7.25 -0.86 14.59
N GLU A 37 -8.42 -0.42 15.06
CA GLU A 37 -9.09 -1.02 16.20
C GLU A 37 -9.64 -2.42 15.86
N GLU A 38 -9.99 -2.69 14.60
CA GLU A 38 -10.48 -4.01 14.16
C GLU A 38 -9.44 -5.13 14.35
N VAL A 39 -8.15 -4.81 14.21
CA VAL A 39 -7.07 -5.80 14.41
C VAL A 39 -6.60 -5.91 15.86
N ARG A 40 -7.08 -5.01 16.75
CA ARG A 40 -6.75 -4.99 18.18
C ARG A 40 -7.87 -5.53 19.07
N THR A 41 -8.94 -6.06 18.49
CA THR A 41 -10.06 -6.66 19.22
C THR A 41 -9.58 -7.83 20.09
N GLN A 42 -10.39 -8.22 21.09
CA GLN A 42 -10.09 -9.37 21.96
C GLN A 42 -9.81 -10.67 21.17
N GLU A 43 -10.42 -10.82 19.99
CA GLU A 43 -10.20 -11.96 19.08
C GLU A 43 -8.76 -12.00 18.55
N PHE A 44 -8.12 -10.85 18.34
CA PHE A 44 -6.85 -10.74 17.62
C PHE A 44 -5.68 -10.19 18.45
N CYS A 45 -5.92 -9.59 19.61
CA CYS A 45 -4.90 -8.88 20.40
C CYS A 45 -3.67 -9.73 20.75
N GLN A 46 -3.81 -11.06 20.87
CA GLN A 46 -2.71 -11.97 21.17
C GLN A 46 -1.78 -12.26 19.99
N TYR A 47 -2.15 -11.85 18.77
CA TYR A 47 -1.39 -12.17 17.55
C TYR A 47 -0.50 -11.04 17.07
N ASP A 48 -0.58 -9.86 17.70
CA ASP A 48 0.19 -8.65 17.36
C ASP A 48 0.07 -8.25 15.88
N PHE A 49 -1.16 -8.26 15.36
CA PHE A 49 -1.41 -7.84 13.99
C PHE A 49 -1.23 -6.33 13.86
N LYS A 50 -0.55 -5.92 12.79
CA LYS A 50 -0.41 -4.52 12.37
C LYS A 50 -1.16 -4.31 11.06
N LEU A 51 -2.10 -3.36 11.05
CA LEU A 51 -2.73 -2.88 9.82
C LEU A 51 -1.94 -1.68 9.31
N GLU A 52 -1.52 -1.71 8.06
CA GLU A 52 -0.79 -0.62 7.41
C GLU A 52 -1.64 -0.04 6.29
N HIS A 53 -1.65 1.28 6.16
CA HIS A 53 -2.33 2.00 5.09
C HIS A 53 -1.29 2.59 4.14
N TYR A 54 -1.56 2.50 2.85
CA TYR A 54 -0.70 3.00 1.78
C TYR A 54 -1.53 3.82 0.79
N VAL A 55 -0.95 4.88 0.26
CA VAL A 55 -1.53 5.64 -0.84
C VAL A 55 -0.74 5.36 -2.11
N ILE A 56 -1.44 4.95 -3.19
CA ILE A 56 -0.88 4.79 -4.53
C ILE A 56 -1.68 5.70 -5.47
N SER A 57 -1.07 6.77 -5.96
CA SER A 57 -1.78 7.85 -6.66
C SER A 57 -1.03 8.37 -7.88
N THR A 58 -1.75 8.84 -8.87
CA THR A 58 -1.20 9.65 -9.96
C THR A 58 -1.06 11.13 -9.58
N GLY A 59 -1.51 11.52 -8.39
CA GLY A 59 -1.34 12.86 -7.83
C GLY A 59 0.10 13.14 -7.37
N LEU A 60 0.28 14.22 -6.63
CA LEU A 60 1.61 14.70 -6.20
C LEU A 60 1.90 14.28 -4.76
N THR A 61 3.05 13.66 -4.55
CA THR A 61 3.51 13.17 -3.22
C THR A 61 3.49 14.27 -2.17
N HIS A 62 4.00 15.48 -2.49
CA HIS A 62 4.07 16.57 -1.52
C HIS A 62 2.68 17.12 -1.15
N MET A 63 1.72 17.14 -2.07
CA MET A 63 0.33 17.48 -1.73
C MET A 63 -0.28 16.45 -0.78
N ILE A 64 -0.08 15.16 -1.05
CA ILE A 64 -0.62 14.11 -0.18
C ILE A 64 0.04 14.14 1.19
N ARG A 65 1.37 14.39 1.25
CA ARG A 65 2.11 14.55 2.52
C ARG A 65 1.64 15.75 3.35
N GLY A 66 1.21 16.84 2.70
CA GLY A 66 0.64 18.02 3.38
C GLY A 66 -0.82 17.85 3.83
N SER A 67 -1.47 16.78 3.43
CA SER A 67 -2.89 16.56 3.68
C SER A 67 -3.19 15.89 5.03
N LYS A 68 -4.46 15.93 5.43
CA LYS A 68 -4.96 15.36 6.70
C LYS A 68 -4.79 13.85 6.81
N ILE A 69 -4.60 13.11 5.69
CA ILE A 69 -4.42 11.65 5.75
C ILE A 69 -2.96 11.23 5.98
N ALA A 70 -1.99 12.11 5.74
CA ALA A 70 -0.58 11.78 5.85
C ALA A 70 -0.16 11.11 7.17
N PRO A 71 -0.65 11.54 8.36
CA PRO A 71 -0.30 10.90 9.63
C PRO A 71 -0.80 9.46 9.80
N TYR A 72 -1.73 9.03 8.95
CA TYR A 72 -2.37 7.72 9.06
C TYR A 72 -1.84 6.69 8.06
N VAL A 73 -0.98 7.10 7.14
CA VAL A 73 -0.44 6.23 6.10
C VAL A 73 1.03 5.90 6.35
N GLU A 74 1.40 4.68 6.06
CA GLU A 74 2.75 4.15 6.24
C GLU A 74 3.70 4.63 5.16
N ASP A 75 3.18 4.81 3.92
CA ASP A 75 3.94 5.32 2.79
C ASP A 75 3.01 5.85 1.68
N ILE A 76 3.56 6.73 0.82
CA ILE A 76 2.86 7.37 -0.28
C ILE A 76 3.66 7.16 -1.57
N PHE A 77 3.07 6.47 -2.52
CA PHE A 77 3.61 6.23 -3.86
C PHE A 77 2.86 7.11 -4.85
N ALA A 78 3.45 8.23 -5.22
CA ALA A 78 2.83 9.21 -6.10
C ALA A 78 3.88 9.94 -6.96
N CYS A 79 3.44 10.81 -7.87
CA CYS A 79 4.37 11.59 -8.68
C CYS A 79 5.19 12.53 -7.81
N GLU A 80 6.48 12.70 -8.16
CA GLU A 80 7.41 13.55 -7.41
C GLU A 80 8.08 14.57 -8.30
N PHE A 81 8.32 15.74 -7.76
CA PHE A 81 9.14 16.77 -8.37
C PHE A 81 10.45 16.94 -7.60
N ILE A 82 11.51 17.29 -8.35
CA ILE A 82 12.82 17.64 -7.83
C ILE A 82 12.99 19.17 -7.91
N GLU A 83 13.29 19.80 -6.78
CA GLU A 83 13.52 21.24 -6.70
C GLU A 83 14.93 21.61 -7.14
N THR A 84 15.92 20.91 -6.58
CA THR A 84 17.33 21.22 -6.82
C THR A 84 18.06 19.93 -7.21
N PRO A 85 18.12 19.60 -8.52
CA PRO A 85 18.90 18.45 -8.96
C PRO A 85 20.39 18.69 -8.67
N LEU A 86 21.07 17.61 -8.28
CA LEU A 86 22.52 17.67 -8.11
C LEU A 86 23.20 18.10 -9.42
N PRO A 87 24.17 19.03 -9.38
CA PRO A 87 24.87 19.43 -10.59
C PRO A 87 25.71 18.29 -11.17
N PRO A 88 26.02 18.33 -12.46
CA PRO A 88 26.90 17.35 -13.08
C PRO A 88 28.23 17.24 -12.33
N ASN A 89 28.71 16.00 -12.11
CA ASN A 89 29.97 15.71 -11.39
C ASN A 89 30.01 16.22 -9.94
N TYR A 90 28.88 16.25 -9.24
CA TYR A 90 28.80 16.66 -7.83
C TYR A 90 29.74 15.84 -6.93
N ASP A 91 29.97 14.57 -7.27
CA ASP A 91 30.87 13.64 -6.59
C ASP A 91 32.35 14.03 -6.63
N ARG A 92 32.70 14.95 -7.53
CA ARG A 92 34.08 15.46 -7.73
C ARG A 92 34.29 16.88 -7.23
N GLN A 93 33.25 17.51 -6.69
CA GLN A 93 33.33 18.88 -6.20
C GLN A 93 33.73 18.89 -4.72
N SER A 94 34.79 19.65 -4.37
CA SER A 94 35.27 19.79 -3.01
C SER A 94 34.39 20.69 -2.14
N GLU A 95 33.66 21.62 -2.77
CA GLU A 95 32.66 22.49 -2.11
C GLU A 95 31.37 22.46 -2.91
N PHE A 96 30.29 22.15 -2.24
CA PHE A 96 28.96 22.07 -2.83
C PHE A 96 28.03 23.10 -2.17
N SER A 97 27.61 24.09 -2.94
CA SER A 97 26.58 25.05 -2.52
C SER A 97 25.26 24.74 -3.22
N LEU A 98 24.22 24.36 -2.46
CA LEU A 98 22.87 24.23 -2.99
C LEU A 98 22.35 25.63 -3.36
N PRO A 99 21.71 25.80 -4.52
CA PRO A 99 20.98 27.04 -4.84
C PRO A 99 19.96 27.33 -3.76
N LEU A 100 19.80 28.60 -3.41
CA LEU A 100 18.80 29.05 -2.42
C LEU A 100 17.37 29.08 -2.99
N ASP A 101 17.24 29.06 -4.32
CA ASP A 101 15.92 29.02 -4.99
C ASP A 101 15.44 27.57 -5.12
N LEU A 102 14.54 27.19 -4.24
CA LEU A 102 13.97 25.82 -4.18
C LEU A 102 12.78 25.62 -5.14
N GLU A 103 12.80 26.24 -6.33
CA GLU A 103 11.75 26.01 -7.32
C GLU A 103 11.83 24.60 -7.90
N VAL A 104 10.66 24.01 -8.19
CA VAL A 104 10.55 22.76 -8.93
C VAL A 104 11.19 22.90 -10.30
N THR A 105 12.15 22.06 -10.62
CA THR A 105 12.91 22.12 -11.88
C THR A 105 12.78 20.87 -12.73
N GLN A 106 12.56 19.71 -12.13
CA GLN A 106 12.50 18.44 -12.83
C GLN A 106 11.40 17.54 -12.29
N ILE A 107 11.00 16.56 -13.09
CA ILE A 107 10.14 15.46 -12.68
C ILE A 107 11.05 14.37 -12.11
N GLY A 108 10.83 13.99 -10.86
CA GLY A 108 11.55 12.92 -10.18
C GLY A 108 10.92 11.56 -10.43
N MET A 109 9.59 11.49 -10.33
CA MET A 109 8.82 10.27 -10.58
C MET A 109 7.49 10.60 -11.26
N VAL A 110 7.10 9.75 -12.21
CA VAL A 110 5.75 9.75 -12.80
C VAL A 110 5.11 8.42 -12.49
N VAL A 111 3.92 8.45 -11.90
CA VAL A 111 3.10 7.27 -11.64
C VAL A 111 1.98 7.23 -12.66
N ASP A 112 1.95 6.19 -13.46
CA ASP A 112 0.86 5.84 -14.37
C ASP A 112 0.09 4.61 -13.87
N ASN A 113 -0.92 4.22 -14.62
CA ASN A 113 -1.79 3.09 -14.28
C ASN A 113 -1.02 1.76 -14.16
N THR A 114 0.06 1.59 -14.93
CA THR A 114 0.86 0.36 -14.96
C THR A 114 1.85 0.31 -13.80
N ILE A 115 2.50 1.43 -13.52
CA ILE A 115 3.47 1.57 -12.43
C ILE A 115 2.84 1.32 -11.06
N LYS A 116 1.55 1.63 -10.88
CA LYS A 116 0.81 1.32 -9.65
C LYS A 116 0.95 -0.15 -9.23
N THR A 117 1.01 -1.10 -10.18
CA THR A 117 1.18 -2.52 -9.86
C THR A 117 2.54 -2.84 -9.24
N ARG A 118 3.58 -2.13 -9.63
CA ARG A 118 4.93 -2.27 -9.06
C ARG A 118 4.90 -2.03 -7.55
N PHE A 119 4.19 -1.02 -7.08
CA PHE A 119 4.12 -0.68 -5.66
C PHE A 119 3.44 -1.77 -4.83
N ILE A 120 2.46 -2.49 -5.40
CA ILE A 120 1.90 -3.69 -4.75
C ILE A 120 2.99 -4.74 -4.49
N PHE A 121 3.88 -4.97 -5.46
CA PHE A 121 5.01 -5.90 -5.28
C PHE A 121 6.10 -5.36 -4.35
N GLU A 122 6.34 -4.06 -4.32
CA GLU A 122 7.26 -3.44 -3.36
C GLU A 122 6.78 -3.61 -1.92
N ILE A 123 5.50 -3.35 -1.65
CA ILE A 123 4.88 -3.61 -0.35
C ILE A 123 4.92 -5.11 -0.02
N ASN A 124 4.58 -5.96 -0.99
CA ASN A 124 4.55 -7.42 -0.83
C ASN A 124 5.92 -7.97 -0.39
N LYS A 125 7.00 -7.53 -1.04
CA LYS A 125 8.36 -7.98 -0.74
C LYS A 125 9.02 -7.21 0.39
N GLY A 126 8.54 -6.01 0.71
CA GLY A 126 9.11 -5.12 1.72
C GLY A 126 10.23 -4.21 1.19
N CYS A 127 10.35 -4.04 -0.13
CA CYS A 127 11.33 -3.14 -0.75
C CYS A 127 11.17 -1.70 -0.25
N ASN A 128 9.93 -1.28 -0.01
CA ASN A 128 9.62 0.04 0.55
C ASN A 128 10.13 0.25 1.99
N LYS A 129 10.49 -0.80 2.70
CA LYS A 129 11.06 -0.76 4.06
C LYS A 129 12.54 -1.09 4.09
N ASN A 130 13.03 -1.82 3.09
CA ASN A 130 14.43 -2.21 2.97
C ASN A 130 14.92 -2.02 1.53
N PRO A 131 15.65 -0.95 1.22
CA PRO A 131 16.16 -0.68 -0.13
C PRO A 131 17.13 -1.75 -0.67
N ALA A 132 17.68 -2.62 0.19
CA ALA A 132 18.53 -3.73 -0.25
C ALA A 132 17.74 -4.86 -0.94
N ILE A 133 16.40 -4.85 -0.84
CA ILE A 133 15.55 -5.83 -1.49
C ILE A 133 15.14 -5.31 -2.86
N GLU A 134 15.56 -5.99 -3.92
CA GLU A 134 15.14 -5.66 -5.28
C GLU A 134 13.75 -6.22 -5.59
N VAL A 135 12.85 -5.40 -6.14
CA VAL A 135 11.47 -5.79 -6.48
C VAL A 135 11.42 -6.94 -7.49
N ASN A 136 12.39 -7.06 -8.39
CA ASN A 136 12.47 -8.11 -9.40
C ASN A 136 13.15 -9.40 -8.93
N SER A 137 13.83 -9.38 -7.76
CA SER A 137 14.48 -10.59 -7.23
C SER A 137 13.44 -11.65 -6.87
N TRP A 138 13.80 -12.93 -7.06
CA TRP A 138 12.95 -14.03 -6.63
C TRP A 138 12.88 -14.09 -5.09
N MET A 139 11.69 -14.31 -4.54
CA MET A 139 11.47 -14.42 -3.10
C MET A 139 10.41 -15.49 -2.84
N ARG A 140 10.68 -16.40 -1.90
CA ARG A 140 9.71 -17.41 -1.48
C ARG A 140 8.46 -16.75 -0.92
N HIS A 141 7.32 -17.43 -1.00
CA HIS A 141 6.05 -16.88 -0.52
C HIS A 141 6.07 -16.59 0.98
N GLU A 142 6.68 -17.48 1.77
CA GLU A 142 6.80 -17.34 3.22
C GLU A 142 7.75 -16.21 3.69
N ASP A 143 8.65 -15.75 2.82
CA ASP A 143 9.59 -14.66 3.12
C ASP A 143 9.02 -13.28 2.77
N ARG A 144 7.86 -13.23 2.12
CA ARG A 144 7.22 -11.97 1.74
C ARG A 144 6.71 -11.24 2.96
N ARG A 145 7.03 -9.93 3.04
CA ARG A 145 6.66 -9.10 4.19
C ARG A 145 5.14 -8.98 4.36
N VAL A 146 4.42 -8.66 3.27
CA VAL A 146 2.96 -8.59 3.25
C VAL A 146 2.45 -9.41 2.07
N PRO A 147 2.02 -10.67 2.27
CA PRO A 147 1.39 -11.45 1.20
C PRO A 147 0.21 -10.73 0.57
N ILE A 148 0.05 -10.82 -0.77
CA ILE A 148 -1.00 -10.08 -1.49
C ILE A 148 -2.40 -10.53 -1.06
N ASP A 149 -2.58 -11.79 -0.64
CA ASP A 149 -3.85 -12.30 -0.09
C ASP A 149 -4.24 -11.64 1.26
N GLN A 150 -3.33 -10.89 1.87
CA GLN A 150 -3.57 -10.07 3.06
C GLN A 150 -3.80 -8.58 2.73
N MET A 151 -3.91 -8.23 1.45
CA MET A 151 -4.13 -6.84 1.01
C MET A 151 -5.59 -6.60 0.63
N VAL A 152 -6.06 -5.38 0.92
CA VAL A 152 -7.30 -4.83 0.39
C VAL A 152 -6.95 -3.61 -0.45
N TYR A 153 -7.33 -3.60 -1.72
CA TYR A 153 -7.12 -2.47 -2.62
C TYR A 153 -8.43 -1.79 -2.94
N ILE A 154 -8.46 -0.47 -2.74
CA ILE A 154 -9.64 0.38 -2.93
C ILE A 154 -9.28 1.47 -3.91
N ALA A 155 -10.10 1.69 -4.93
CA ALA A 155 -9.91 2.78 -5.89
C ALA A 155 -11.24 3.13 -6.59
N ASP A 156 -11.25 4.25 -7.30
CA ASP A 156 -12.44 4.85 -7.90
C ASP A 156 -12.64 4.51 -9.38
N GLY A 157 -11.65 3.91 -10.04
CA GLY A 157 -11.84 3.86 -11.48
C GLY A 157 -10.95 2.98 -12.33
N PRO A 158 -11.06 3.19 -13.64
CA PRO A 158 -10.40 2.37 -14.68
C PRO A 158 -8.88 2.48 -14.66
N SER A 159 -8.34 3.56 -14.12
CA SER A 159 -6.89 3.72 -13.96
C SER A 159 -6.28 2.64 -13.07
N ASP A 160 -7.09 2.01 -12.21
CA ASP A 160 -6.67 1.02 -11.22
C ASP A 160 -6.98 -0.42 -11.62
N VAL A 161 -7.55 -0.63 -12.82
CA VAL A 161 -7.86 -1.97 -13.36
C VAL A 161 -6.66 -2.92 -13.37
N PRO A 162 -5.43 -2.51 -13.74
CA PRO A 162 -4.27 -3.39 -13.66
C PRO A 162 -3.99 -3.85 -12.23
N VAL A 163 -4.11 -2.95 -11.25
CA VAL A 163 -3.88 -3.26 -9.83
C VAL A 163 -4.98 -4.17 -9.28
N PHE A 164 -6.25 -3.87 -9.57
CA PHE A 164 -7.37 -4.75 -9.20
C PHE A 164 -7.14 -6.17 -9.69
N SER A 165 -6.72 -6.32 -10.94
CA SER A 165 -6.45 -7.64 -11.54
C SER A 165 -5.33 -8.38 -10.83
N VAL A 166 -4.21 -7.70 -10.53
CA VAL A 166 -3.07 -8.29 -9.83
C VAL A 166 -3.45 -8.70 -8.40
N VAL A 167 -4.06 -7.79 -7.64
CA VAL A 167 -4.45 -8.06 -6.25
C VAL A 167 -5.43 -9.22 -6.18
N LYS A 168 -6.46 -9.22 -7.03
CA LYS A 168 -7.48 -10.28 -7.07
C LYS A 168 -6.90 -11.63 -7.48
N MET A 169 -6.05 -11.66 -8.50
CA MET A 169 -5.42 -12.90 -8.99
C MET A 169 -4.57 -13.57 -7.90
N HIS A 170 -3.97 -12.80 -7.01
CA HIS A 170 -3.17 -13.31 -5.90
C HIS A 170 -3.94 -13.46 -4.58
N GLY A 171 -5.28 -13.43 -4.61
CA GLY A 171 -6.13 -13.71 -3.45
C GLY A 171 -6.44 -12.52 -2.55
N GLY A 172 -5.87 -11.34 -2.82
CA GLY A 172 -6.21 -10.10 -2.14
C GLY A 172 -7.64 -9.65 -2.42
N LYS A 173 -8.12 -8.64 -1.70
CA LYS A 173 -9.49 -8.12 -1.84
C LYS A 173 -9.47 -6.80 -2.58
N THR A 174 -10.49 -6.56 -3.41
CA THR A 174 -10.60 -5.36 -4.24
C THR A 174 -11.99 -4.77 -4.12
N TYR A 175 -12.06 -3.45 -4.02
CA TYR A 175 -13.29 -2.71 -3.86
C TYR A 175 -13.24 -1.43 -4.70
N ALA A 176 -14.26 -1.21 -5.53
CA ALA A 176 -14.39 0.01 -6.31
C ALA A 176 -15.30 1.00 -5.58
N VAL A 177 -14.91 2.26 -5.52
CA VAL A 177 -15.73 3.31 -4.91
C VAL A 177 -16.16 4.35 -5.95
N HIS A 178 -17.31 4.96 -5.73
CA HIS A 178 -17.84 6.06 -6.55
C HIS A 178 -18.36 7.17 -5.66
N GLU A 179 -18.37 8.39 -6.15
CA GLU A 179 -18.94 9.53 -5.46
C GLU A 179 -20.47 9.40 -5.33
N ALA A 180 -20.99 9.81 -4.17
CA ALA A 180 -22.43 9.80 -3.93
C ALA A 180 -23.18 10.71 -4.92
N GLY A 181 -24.17 10.13 -5.64
CA GLY A 181 -24.96 10.86 -6.64
C GLY A 181 -24.30 10.98 -8.01
N ASN A 182 -23.09 10.48 -8.21
CA ASN A 182 -22.42 10.45 -9.51
C ASN A 182 -22.81 9.17 -10.28
N GLN A 183 -23.82 9.28 -11.16
CA GLN A 183 -24.36 8.17 -11.92
C GLN A 183 -23.31 7.52 -12.85
N GLY A 184 -22.42 8.33 -13.48
CA GLY A 184 -21.40 7.82 -14.38
C GLY A 184 -20.37 6.94 -13.66
N GLU A 185 -19.89 7.38 -12.49
CA GLU A 185 -18.98 6.59 -11.67
C GLU A 185 -19.65 5.34 -11.12
N PHE A 186 -20.93 5.45 -10.72
CA PHE A 186 -21.71 4.29 -10.27
C PHE A 186 -21.78 3.21 -11.37
N GLU A 187 -22.18 3.55 -12.59
CA GLU A 187 -22.24 2.61 -13.72
C GLU A 187 -20.88 2.00 -14.04
N GLN A 188 -19.82 2.81 -13.97
CA GLN A 188 -18.45 2.35 -14.18
C GLN A 188 -18.02 1.32 -13.15
N THR A 189 -18.27 1.58 -11.85
CA THR A 189 -17.92 0.64 -10.79
C THR A 189 -18.77 -0.63 -10.84
N CYS A 190 -20.05 -0.56 -11.24
CA CYS A 190 -20.88 -1.73 -11.52
C CYS A 190 -20.28 -2.60 -12.63
N THR A 191 -19.82 -2.00 -13.73
CA THR A 191 -19.15 -2.71 -14.83
C THR A 191 -17.88 -3.44 -14.37
N LEU A 192 -17.13 -2.86 -13.41
CA LEU A 192 -15.96 -3.54 -12.82
C LEU A 192 -16.35 -4.78 -12.01
N VAL A 193 -17.48 -4.76 -11.32
CA VAL A 193 -18.01 -5.94 -10.60
C VAL A 193 -18.50 -7.00 -11.60
N GLU A 194 -19.33 -6.63 -12.58
CA GLU A 194 -19.89 -7.52 -13.59
C GLU A 194 -18.81 -8.22 -14.42
N SER A 195 -17.76 -7.47 -14.79
CA SER A 195 -16.59 -8.04 -15.50
C SER A 195 -15.67 -8.85 -14.60
N GLY A 196 -16.01 -9.01 -13.33
CA GLY A 196 -15.23 -9.77 -12.37
C GLY A 196 -13.87 -9.14 -11.99
N ARG A 197 -13.65 -7.87 -12.26
CA ARG A 197 -12.38 -7.19 -11.95
C ARG A 197 -12.24 -6.83 -10.49
N VAL A 198 -13.34 -6.48 -9.82
CA VAL A 198 -13.38 -6.22 -8.37
C VAL A 198 -14.31 -7.20 -7.66
N HIS A 199 -14.23 -7.27 -6.35
CA HIS A 199 -15.10 -8.13 -5.55
C HIS A 199 -16.44 -7.47 -5.23
N ASN A 200 -16.44 -6.16 -5.08
CA ASN A 200 -17.64 -5.36 -4.81
C ASN A 200 -17.37 -3.89 -5.10
N ASN A 201 -18.42 -3.08 -5.10
CA ASN A 201 -18.39 -1.63 -5.22
C ASN A 201 -19.32 -0.98 -4.22
N GLY A 202 -19.21 0.32 -4.03
CA GLY A 202 -20.12 1.13 -3.21
C GLY A 202 -19.74 2.59 -3.20
N THR A 203 -20.56 3.39 -2.53
CA THR A 203 -20.31 4.81 -2.36
C THR A 203 -19.03 5.06 -1.55
N ALA A 204 -18.25 6.08 -1.91
CA ALA A 204 -17.06 6.52 -1.19
C ALA A 204 -17.44 7.22 0.14
N ASP A 205 -18.16 6.51 0.99
CA ASP A 205 -18.55 6.93 2.33
C ASP A 205 -17.93 5.96 3.36
N TYR A 206 -17.02 6.48 4.16
CA TYR A 206 -16.27 5.72 5.16
C TYR A 206 -16.78 5.92 6.58
N ARG A 207 -17.89 6.66 6.77
CA ARG A 207 -18.53 6.84 8.08
C ARG A 207 -18.99 5.51 8.65
N LYS A 208 -18.96 5.41 9.97
CA LYS A 208 -19.42 4.21 10.67
C LYS A 208 -20.85 3.84 10.29
N GLY A 209 -21.04 2.59 9.89
CA GLY A 209 -22.35 2.07 9.47
C GLY A 209 -22.64 2.19 7.97
N SER A 210 -21.82 2.90 7.19
CA SER A 210 -21.93 2.91 5.73
C SER A 210 -21.63 1.53 5.15
N GLU A 211 -22.10 1.26 3.93
CA GLU A 211 -21.87 0.00 3.24
C GLU A 211 -20.38 -0.25 3.03
N THR A 212 -19.67 0.74 2.52
CA THR A 212 -18.21 0.69 2.28
C THR A 212 -17.45 0.43 3.58
N SER A 213 -17.73 1.19 4.65
CA SER A 213 -17.11 0.99 5.96
C SER A 213 -17.34 -0.43 6.49
N ASN A 214 -18.57 -0.92 6.43
CA ASN A 214 -18.93 -2.25 6.91
C ASN A 214 -18.23 -3.35 6.11
N TRP A 215 -18.20 -3.22 4.77
CA TRP A 215 -17.53 -4.19 3.92
C TRP A 215 -16.01 -4.27 4.22
N LEU A 216 -15.36 -3.11 4.35
CA LEU A 216 -13.92 -3.05 4.65
C LEU A 216 -13.60 -3.67 6.01
N ARG A 217 -14.35 -3.34 7.06
CA ARG A 217 -14.19 -3.94 8.39
C ARG A 217 -14.34 -5.46 8.35
N MET A 218 -15.37 -5.95 7.64
CA MET A 218 -15.57 -7.38 7.46
C MET A 218 -14.36 -8.04 6.77
N ARG A 219 -13.83 -7.44 5.70
CA ARG A 219 -12.67 -8.01 4.99
C ARG A 219 -11.40 -8.02 5.85
N VAL A 220 -11.15 -6.95 6.61
CA VAL A 220 -10.01 -6.92 7.56
C VAL A 220 -10.13 -8.06 8.57
N ARG A 221 -11.29 -8.26 9.18
CA ARG A 221 -11.52 -9.37 10.13
C ARG A 221 -11.34 -10.74 9.47
N ASP A 222 -11.86 -10.94 8.25
CA ASP A 222 -11.71 -12.20 7.52
C ASP A 222 -10.23 -12.51 7.25
N ILE A 223 -9.45 -11.50 6.82
CA ILE A 223 -8.00 -11.65 6.62
C ILE A 223 -7.31 -12.04 7.94
N CYS A 224 -7.62 -11.38 9.04
CA CYS A 224 -7.04 -11.72 10.35
C CYS A 224 -7.38 -13.17 10.76
N ARG A 225 -8.63 -13.60 10.58
CA ARG A 225 -9.04 -14.99 10.86
C ARG A 225 -8.29 -16.00 10.01
N ASP A 226 -8.08 -15.69 8.72
CA ASP A 226 -7.30 -16.55 7.82
C ASP A 226 -5.83 -16.62 8.24
N MET A 227 -5.24 -15.51 8.68
CA MET A 227 -3.87 -15.49 9.21
C MET A 227 -3.74 -16.34 10.47
N VAL A 228 -4.68 -16.22 11.42
CA VAL A 228 -4.75 -17.07 12.63
C VAL A 228 -4.81 -18.53 12.24
N ARG A 229 -5.76 -18.90 11.37
CA ARG A 229 -5.93 -20.28 10.91
C ARG A 229 -4.66 -20.85 10.27
N LYS A 230 -4.01 -20.10 9.40
CA LYS A 230 -2.74 -20.50 8.76
C LYS A 230 -1.64 -20.74 9.80
N ARG A 231 -1.52 -19.84 10.78
CA ARG A 231 -0.54 -19.96 11.88
C ARG A 231 -0.79 -21.20 12.75
N GLU A 232 -2.04 -21.46 13.10
CA GLU A 232 -2.40 -22.65 13.89
C GLU A 232 -2.13 -23.96 13.13
N VAL A 233 -2.46 -24.01 11.84
CA VAL A 233 -2.15 -25.20 11.00
C VAL A 233 -0.64 -25.42 10.94
N ALA A 234 0.15 -24.37 10.75
CA ALA A 234 1.61 -24.46 10.71
C ALA A 234 2.20 -24.94 12.05
N LEU A 235 1.67 -24.49 13.18
CA LEU A 235 2.09 -24.93 14.50
C LEU A 235 1.74 -26.42 14.72
N ARG A 236 0.53 -26.84 14.39
CA ARG A 236 0.10 -28.24 14.51
C ARG A 236 0.92 -29.19 13.63
N SER A 237 1.33 -28.76 12.44
CA SER A 237 2.18 -29.57 11.56
C SER A 237 3.59 -29.79 12.14
N ARG A 238 4.14 -28.78 12.83
CA ARG A 238 5.46 -28.85 13.47
C ARG A 238 5.45 -29.75 14.70
N THR A 239 4.34 -29.77 15.47
CA THR A 239 4.22 -30.59 16.71
C THR A 239 3.89 -32.04 16.44
N LYS A 240 3.41 -32.40 15.24
CA LYS A 240 3.08 -33.79 14.86
C LYS A 240 4.25 -34.60 14.29
N GLN A 241 5.44 -34.02 14.13
CA GLN A 241 6.62 -34.81 13.72
C GLN A 241 7.20 -35.50 14.95
N PRO A 242 7.21 -36.85 15.03
CA PRO A 242 7.90 -37.55 16.11
C PRO A 242 9.40 -37.20 16.08
N PRO A 243 10.08 -37.16 17.23
CA PRO A 243 11.52 -36.91 17.24
C PRO A 243 12.22 -37.96 16.37
N ARG A 244 13.05 -37.53 15.43
CA ARG A 244 13.89 -38.45 14.64
C ARG A 244 14.87 -39.09 15.61
N HIS A 245 14.68 -40.37 15.88
CA HIS A 245 15.69 -41.16 16.58
C HIS A 245 16.95 -41.19 15.71
N HIS A 246 18.05 -40.65 16.20
CA HIS A 246 19.34 -40.94 15.59
C HIS A 246 19.59 -42.45 15.71
N PRO A 247 19.96 -43.17 14.63
CA PRO A 247 20.36 -44.54 14.74
C PRO A 247 21.56 -44.60 15.70
N LYS A 248 21.52 -45.52 16.67
CA LYS A 248 22.66 -45.81 17.55
C LYS A 248 23.83 -46.21 16.64
N PRO A 249 25.06 -45.69 16.87
CA PRO A 249 26.21 -46.21 16.17
C PRO A 249 26.33 -47.72 16.42
N GLU A 250 26.39 -48.52 15.36
CA GLU A 250 26.63 -49.96 15.44
C GLU A 250 27.96 -50.16 16.18
N GLY A 251 27.90 -50.79 17.31
CA GLY A 251 29.07 -51.14 18.09
C GLY A 251 29.92 -52.15 17.32
N ASN A 252 31.18 -51.82 17.04
CA ASN A 252 32.19 -52.75 16.59
C ASN A 252 32.27 -53.92 17.58
N SER A 253 31.91 -55.11 17.15
CA SER A 253 32.21 -56.35 17.83
C SER A 253 33.70 -56.65 17.67
N PRO A 254 34.50 -56.86 18.73
CA PRO A 254 35.85 -57.33 18.58
C PRO A 254 35.86 -58.83 18.22
N SER A 255 36.58 -59.17 17.21
CA SER A 255 37.00 -60.51 16.84
C SER A 255 38.07 -61.06 17.76
#